data_d63583cebe6bb512bf72003da37e77a4
#
_entry.id   d63583cebe6bb512bf72003da37e77a4
#
_cell.length_a   1.000
_cell.length_b   1.000
_cell.length_c   1.000
_cell.angle_alpha   90.00
_cell.angle_beta   90.00
_cell.angle_gamma   90.00
#
_symmetry.space_group_name_H-M   'P 1'
#
loop_
_entity.id
_entity.type
_entity.pdbx_description
1 polymer ?
#
loop_
_entity_poly.entity_id
_entity_poly.type
_entity_poly.pdbx_seq_one_letter_code
_entity_poly.pdbx_strand_id
1 'polypeptide(L)'
;MYKPYTDAEIEAIFAKRLSGEQVTVDEMNKFKTAFMVSVGKEYNRLNWVMQLHYGTIRDNNVLRYNQLGPDTGYDCINTYDCSAEMAQFLNALNSTDELPKTIIYSLNPSVNAAIGTVIGCFQDSKAVGKIQQG
;
A
#
# COMPACT_ATOMS: atom_id res chain seq x y z
N MET A 1 -5.04 -0.67 -5.28
CA MET A 1 -6.16 0.29 -5.19
C MET A 1 -6.88 0.07 -3.87
N TYR A 2 -7.10 1.15 -3.06
CA TYR A 2 -7.84 1.06 -1.80
C TYR A 2 -9.32 0.76 -2.07
N LYS A 3 -9.90 -0.16 -1.29
CA LYS A 3 -11.32 -0.51 -1.34
C LYS A 3 -11.86 -0.67 0.08
N PRO A 4 -12.97 0.02 0.45
CA PRO A 4 -13.62 -0.23 1.72
C PRO A 4 -14.16 -1.67 1.77
N TYR A 5 -14.17 -2.25 2.94
CA TYR A 5 -14.56 -3.62 3.19
C TYR A 5 -15.20 -3.79 4.57
N THR A 6 -15.87 -4.91 4.76
CA THR A 6 -16.29 -5.42 6.07
C THR A 6 -15.59 -6.74 6.36
N ASP A 7 -15.44 -7.11 7.62
CA ASP A 7 -14.83 -8.37 8.01
C ASP A 7 -15.56 -9.58 7.39
N ALA A 8 -16.90 -9.53 7.35
CA ALA A 8 -17.71 -10.58 6.73
C ALA A 8 -17.42 -10.75 5.22
N GLU A 9 -17.19 -9.65 4.50
CA GLU A 9 -16.77 -9.73 3.09
C GLU A 9 -15.39 -10.38 2.95
N ILE A 10 -14.44 -10.04 3.83
CA ILE A 10 -13.09 -10.61 3.78
C ILE A 10 -13.11 -12.11 4.07
N GLU A 11 -13.88 -12.56 5.07
CA GLU A 11 -14.07 -13.99 5.36
C GLU A 11 -14.68 -14.74 4.17
N ALA A 12 -15.71 -14.16 3.53
CA ALA A 12 -16.32 -14.75 2.36
C ALA A 12 -15.35 -14.86 1.16
N ILE A 13 -14.56 -13.80 0.91
CA ILE A 13 -13.54 -13.77 -0.15
C ILE A 13 -12.46 -14.82 0.11
N PHE A 14 -12.01 -14.94 1.36
CA PHE A 14 -11.01 -15.92 1.75
C PHE A 14 -11.52 -17.34 1.59
N ALA A 15 -12.73 -17.65 2.08
CA ALA A 15 -13.36 -18.94 1.92
C ALA A 15 -13.55 -19.33 0.43
N LYS A 16 -14.03 -18.38 -0.39
CA LYS A 16 -14.15 -18.53 -1.83
C LYS A 16 -12.82 -18.89 -2.49
N ARG A 17 -11.74 -18.22 -2.10
CA ARG A 17 -10.43 -18.53 -2.67
C ARG A 17 -9.88 -19.86 -2.22
N LEU A 18 -10.11 -20.27 -0.97
CA LEU A 18 -9.73 -21.58 -0.45
C LEU A 18 -10.47 -22.75 -1.15
N SER A 19 -11.73 -22.54 -1.57
CA SER A 19 -12.47 -23.55 -2.36
C SER A 19 -11.97 -23.70 -3.80
N GLY A 20 -11.00 -22.87 -4.23
CA GLY A 20 -10.45 -22.87 -5.59
C GLY A 20 -11.21 -21.99 -6.56
N GLU A 21 -12.27 -21.30 -6.12
CA GLU A 21 -13.01 -20.37 -6.95
C GLU A 21 -12.22 -19.11 -7.32
N GLN A 22 -12.56 -18.53 -8.47
CA GLN A 22 -11.97 -17.30 -8.94
C GLN A 22 -12.55 -16.11 -8.16
N VAL A 23 -11.68 -15.24 -7.65
CA VAL A 23 -12.07 -13.97 -7.06
C VAL A 23 -12.04 -12.86 -8.11
N THR A 24 -12.96 -11.92 -8.01
CA THR A 24 -13.00 -10.72 -8.87
C THR A 24 -11.88 -9.76 -8.52
N VAL A 25 -11.61 -8.80 -9.40
CA VAL A 25 -10.64 -7.72 -9.14
C VAL A 25 -11.07 -6.87 -7.94
N ASP A 26 -12.35 -6.63 -7.75
CA ASP A 26 -12.87 -5.89 -6.60
C ASP A 26 -12.64 -6.64 -5.29
N GLU A 27 -12.99 -7.91 -5.23
CA GLU A 27 -12.73 -8.81 -4.09
C GLU A 27 -11.24 -8.88 -3.76
N MET A 28 -10.38 -9.02 -4.77
CA MET A 28 -8.92 -9.00 -4.59
C MET A 28 -8.43 -7.68 -3.98
N ASN A 29 -8.96 -6.54 -4.44
CA ASN A 29 -8.58 -5.24 -3.92
C ASN A 29 -9.08 -5.03 -2.48
N LYS A 30 -10.28 -5.48 -2.13
CA LYS A 30 -10.79 -5.50 -0.75
C LYS A 30 -9.88 -6.32 0.16
N PHE A 31 -9.53 -7.54 -0.24
CA PHE A 31 -8.64 -8.41 0.53
C PHE A 31 -7.26 -7.78 0.73
N LYS A 32 -6.65 -7.23 -0.33
CA LYS A 32 -5.37 -6.52 -0.23
C LYS A 32 -5.45 -5.32 0.72
N THR A 33 -6.54 -4.56 0.68
CA THR A 33 -6.74 -3.43 1.59
C THR A 33 -6.83 -3.89 3.04
N ALA A 34 -7.65 -4.92 3.32
CA ALA A 34 -7.79 -5.49 4.65
C ALA A 34 -6.45 -6.02 5.19
N PHE A 35 -5.70 -6.74 4.38
CA PHE A 35 -4.37 -7.24 4.72
C PHE A 35 -3.42 -6.10 5.09
N MET A 36 -3.33 -5.07 4.25
CA MET A 36 -2.44 -3.93 4.49
C MET A 36 -2.82 -3.14 5.75
N VAL A 37 -4.11 -2.94 5.98
CA VAL A 37 -4.60 -2.27 7.19
C VAL A 37 -4.28 -3.10 8.44
N SER A 38 -4.52 -4.40 8.41
CA SER A 38 -4.19 -5.31 9.52
C SER A 38 -2.70 -5.29 9.85
N VAL A 39 -1.84 -5.40 8.84
CA VAL A 39 -0.37 -5.33 9.01
C VAL A 39 0.06 -3.96 9.54
N GLY A 40 -0.53 -2.86 9.05
CA GLY A 40 -0.25 -1.51 9.54
C GLY A 40 -0.57 -1.35 11.02
N LYS A 41 -1.71 -1.87 11.47
CA LYS A 41 -2.09 -1.90 12.90
C LYS A 41 -1.09 -2.68 13.75
N GLU A 42 -0.64 -3.83 13.27
CA GLU A 42 0.39 -4.62 13.96
C GLU A 42 1.73 -3.87 14.06
N TYR A 43 2.13 -3.16 13.02
CA TYR A 43 3.33 -2.32 13.07
C TYR A 43 3.20 -1.22 14.12
N ASN A 44 2.03 -0.59 14.23
CA ASN A 44 1.77 0.38 15.29
C ASN A 44 1.84 -0.26 16.69
N ARG A 45 1.18 -1.41 16.89
CA ARG A 45 1.19 -2.14 18.17
C ARG A 45 2.61 -2.53 18.60
N LEU A 46 3.47 -2.90 17.66
CA LEU A 46 4.86 -3.29 17.89
C LEU A 46 5.84 -2.10 17.92
N ASN A 47 5.35 -0.86 17.71
CA ASN A 47 6.17 0.34 17.55
C ASN A 47 7.23 0.21 16.43
N TRP A 48 6.87 -0.48 15.35
CA TRP A 48 7.69 -0.59 14.15
C TRP A 48 7.42 0.56 13.19
N VAL A 49 8.37 0.80 12.28
CA VAL A 49 8.22 1.77 11.19
C VAL A 49 7.69 1.05 9.95
N MET A 50 6.58 1.52 9.41
CA MET A 50 6.07 1.04 8.13
C MET A 50 6.81 1.73 6.98
N GLN A 51 7.26 0.96 5.99
CA GLN A 51 7.90 1.50 4.78
C GLN A 51 7.04 1.12 3.57
N LEU A 52 6.57 2.12 2.85
CA LEU A 52 5.74 1.95 1.66
C LEU A 52 6.55 2.29 0.41
N HIS A 53 6.80 1.30 -0.43
CA HIS A 53 7.48 1.44 -1.71
C HIS A 53 6.47 1.27 -2.85
N TYR A 54 6.39 2.26 -3.75
CA TYR A 54 5.45 2.20 -4.88
C TYR A 54 5.95 3.01 -6.08
N GLY A 55 5.16 3.05 -7.14
CA GLY A 55 5.48 3.84 -8.33
C GLY A 55 6.34 3.09 -9.35
N THR A 56 6.32 1.74 -9.32
CA THR A 56 7.09 0.89 -10.23
C THR A 56 6.17 0.03 -11.08
N ILE A 57 6.50 -0.12 -12.36
CA ILE A 57 6.02 -1.21 -13.21
C ILE A 57 7.15 -2.23 -13.31
N ARG A 58 6.86 -3.45 -12.86
CA ARG A 58 7.86 -4.52 -12.74
C ARG A 58 8.03 -5.30 -14.03
N ASP A 59 9.24 -5.79 -14.25
CA ASP A 59 9.57 -6.84 -15.23
C ASP A 59 9.09 -6.52 -16.66
N ASN A 60 9.27 -5.30 -17.12
CA ASN A 60 8.72 -4.82 -18.41
C ASN A 60 9.29 -5.54 -19.63
N ASN A 61 10.46 -6.14 -19.53
CA ASN A 61 11.09 -6.89 -20.63
C ASN A 61 10.84 -8.39 -20.44
N VAL A 62 9.74 -8.90 -21.00
CA VAL A 62 9.33 -10.30 -20.88
C VAL A 62 10.40 -11.28 -21.35
N LEU A 63 11.15 -10.95 -22.41
CA LEU A 63 12.25 -11.80 -22.88
C LEU A 63 13.33 -11.98 -21.80
N ARG A 64 13.72 -10.89 -21.16
CA ARG A 64 14.73 -10.93 -20.10
C ARG A 64 14.19 -11.53 -18.81
N TYR A 65 12.94 -11.27 -18.49
CA TYR A 65 12.28 -11.94 -17.36
C TYR A 65 12.32 -13.46 -17.50
N ASN A 66 12.01 -13.99 -18.69
CA ASN A 66 12.06 -15.43 -18.95
C ASN A 66 13.49 -16.02 -18.91
N GLN A 67 14.51 -15.21 -19.17
CA GLN A 67 15.92 -15.65 -19.17
C GLN A 67 16.58 -15.52 -17.80
N LEU A 68 16.26 -14.47 -17.04
CA LEU A 68 17.00 -14.05 -15.85
C LEU A 68 16.18 -14.08 -14.57
N GLY A 69 14.84 -14.15 -14.67
CA GLY A 69 13.93 -14.05 -13.54
C GLY A 69 13.58 -12.61 -13.15
N PRO A 70 12.84 -12.45 -12.05
CA PRO A 70 12.41 -11.14 -11.54
C PRO A 70 13.57 -10.33 -10.95
N ASP A 71 13.34 -9.03 -10.76
CA ASP A 71 14.26 -8.09 -10.08
C ASP A 71 15.66 -7.99 -10.71
N THR A 72 15.74 -8.09 -12.03
CA THR A 72 17.01 -8.07 -12.77
C THR A 72 17.26 -6.76 -13.54
N GLY A 73 16.61 -5.65 -13.12
CA GLY A 73 16.88 -4.30 -13.63
C GLY A 73 16.02 -3.86 -14.80
N TYR A 74 14.91 -4.55 -15.09
CA TYR A 74 14.00 -4.22 -16.21
C TYR A 74 12.69 -3.58 -15.72
N ASP A 75 12.74 -2.85 -14.61
CA ASP A 75 11.63 -2.07 -14.08
C ASP A 75 11.61 -0.65 -14.64
N CYS A 76 10.44 -0.01 -14.63
CA CYS A 76 10.32 1.39 -14.99
C CYS A 76 9.35 2.14 -14.08
N ILE A 77 9.36 3.47 -14.19
CA ILE A 77 8.46 4.36 -13.45
C ILE A 77 7.02 4.10 -13.87
N ASN A 78 6.15 3.95 -12.86
CA ASN A 78 4.71 3.93 -13.03
C ASN A 78 4.15 5.36 -12.93
N THR A 79 3.31 5.74 -13.88
CA THR A 79 2.65 7.06 -13.91
C THR A 79 1.24 7.06 -13.30
N TYR A 80 0.79 5.93 -12.74
CA TYR A 80 -0.50 5.86 -12.06
C TYR A 80 -0.49 6.72 -10.80
N ASP A 81 -1.42 7.68 -10.72
CA ASP A 81 -1.62 8.48 -9.52
C ASP A 81 -2.41 7.67 -8.48
N CYS A 82 -1.77 7.40 -7.35
CA CYS A 82 -2.38 6.69 -6.22
C CYS A 82 -2.51 7.57 -4.97
N SER A 83 -2.41 8.90 -5.11
CA SER A 83 -2.43 9.82 -3.97
C SER A 83 -3.72 9.72 -3.16
N ALA A 84 -4.86 9.59 -3.83
CA ALA A 84 -6.15 9.42 -3.16
C ALA A 84 -6.23 8.10 -2.38
N GLU A 85 -5.80 7.00 -2.97
CA GLU A 85 -5.78 5.70 -2.31
C GLU A 85 -4.78 5.65 -1.15
N MET A 86 -3.64 6.34 -1.28
CA MET A 86 -2.67 6.49 -0.20
C MET A 86 -3.28 7.24 0.97
N ALA A 87 -3.96 8.36 0.72
CA ALA A 87 -4.65 9.13 1.74
C ALA A 87 -5.74 8.28 2.43
N GLN A 88 -6.52 7.51 1.69
CA GLN A 88 -7.55 6.60 2.23
C GLN A 88 -6.94 5.51 3.11
N PHE A 89 -5.84 4.91 2.68
CA PHE A 89 -5.14 3.88 3.45
C PHE A 89 -4.57 4.44 4.76
N LEU A 90 -3.88 5.57 4.72
CA LEU A 90 -3.36 6.22 5.92
C LEU A 90 -4.50 6.64 6.87
N ASN A 91 -5.61 7.15 6.31
CA ASN A 91 -6.78 7.52 7.10
C ASN A 91 -7.46 6.31 7.76
N ALA A 92 -7.50 5.16 7.10
CA ALA A 92 -8.05 3.94 7.69
C ALA A 92 -7.31 3.52 8.97
N LEU A 93 -6.00 3.74 9.02
CA LEU A 93 -5.18 3.50 10.20
C LEU A 93 -5.28 4.66 11.22
N ASN A 94 -5.31 5.90 10.73
CA ASN A 94 -5.30 7.07 11.59
C ASN A 94 -6.63 7.29 12.32
N SER A 95 -7.76 6.92 11.70
CA SER A 95 -9.09 7.09 12.28
C SER A 95 -9.32 6.28 13.57
N THR A 96 -8.54 5.24 13.77
CA THR A 96 -8.53 4.41 14.99
C THR A 96 -7.29 4.65 15.87
N ASP A 97 -6.51 5.69 15.56
CA ASP A 97 -5.25 6.03 16.25
C ASP A 97 -4.19 4.91 16.17
N GLU A 98 -4.23 4.13 15.09
CA GLU A 98 -3.35 2.97 14.87
C GLU A 98 -2.38 3.17 13.69
N LEU A 99 -2.20 4.42 13.22
CA LEU A 99 -1.23 4.72 12.18
C LEU A 99 0.19 4.63 12.75
N PRO A 100 1.08 3.75 12.23
CA PRO A 100 2.47 3.68 12.66
C PRO A 100 3.28 4.85 12.12
N LYS A 101 4.49 5.05 12.65
CA LYS A 101 5.51 5.86 11.96
C LYS A 101 5.72 5.29 10.57
N THR A 102 5.71 6.14 9.56
CA THR A 102 5.68 5.67 8.17
C THR A 102 6.69 6.43 7.32
N ILE A 103 7.39 5.72 6.43
CA ILE A 103 8.22 6.32 5.39
C ILE A 103 7.62 5.93 4.03
N ILE A 104 7.40 6.91 3.17
CA ILE A 104 6.82 6.73 1.84
C ILE A 104 7.90 6.94 0.79
N TYR A 105 8.16 5.92 -0.03
CA TYR A 105 9.11 5.97 -1.14
C TYR A 105 8.35 5.85 -2.47
N SER A 106 8.59 6.77 -3.40
CA SER A 106 8.10 6.66 -4.77
C SER A 106 9.27 6.69 -5.75
N LEU A 107 9.26 5.77 -6.71
CA LEU A 107 10.18 5.82 -7.85
C LEU A 107 9.81 6.92 -8.85
N ASN A 108 8.60 7.46 -8.79
CA ASN A 108 8.14 8.52 -9.66
C ASN A 108 8.30 9.89 -9.00
N PRO A 109 9.30 10.71 -9.38
CA PRO A 109 9.51 12.02 -8.76
C PRO A 109 8.39 13.03 -9.08
N SER A 110 7.59 12.80 -10.11
CA SER A 110 6.49 13.72 -10.47
C SER A 110 5.36 13.74 -9.44
N VAL A 111 5.28 12.73 -8.57
CA VAL A 111 4.27 12.66 -7.50
C VAL A 111 4.76 13.18 -6.14
N ASN A 112 6.01 13.64 -6.04
CA ASN A 112 6.59 14.06 -4.77
C ASN A 112 5.82 15.22 -4.11
N ALA A 113 5.33 16.18 -4.89
CA ALA A 113 4.51 17.27 -4.37
C ALA A 113 3.19 16.74 -3.77
N ALA A 114 2.53 15.80 -4.44
CA ALA A 114 1.30 15.18 -3.95
C ALA A 114 1.56 14.38 -2.67
N ILE A 115 2.65 13.59 -2.62
CA ILE A 115 3.08 12.86 -1.42
C ILE A 115 3.30 13.84 -0.26
N GLY A 116 4.03 14.94 -0.49
CA GLY A 116 4.29 15.95 0.53
C GLY A 116 3.02 16.51 1.17
N THR A 117 1.98 16.75 0.37
CA THR A 117 0.68 17.22 0.87
C THR A 117 -0.07 16.13 1.64
N VAL A 118 -0.05 14.89 1.17
CA VAL A 118 -0.65 13.75 1.89
C VAL A 118 0.04 13.54 3.24
N ILE A 119 1.37 13.56 3.28
CA ILE A 119 2.16 13.46 4.52
C ILE A 119 1.75 14.55 5.52
N GLY A 120 1.56 15.78 5.05
CA GLY A 120 1.14 16.90 5.88
C GLY A 120 -0.21 16.69 6.58
N CYS A 121 -1.12 15.93 5.97
CA CYS A 121 -2.44 15.66 6.53
C CYS A 121 -2.41 14.72 7.77
N PHE A 122 -1.33 13.96 7.96
CA PHE A 122 -1.25 12.92 8.99
C PHE A 122 -0.11 13.15 10.00
N GLN A 123 0.42 14.36 10.10
CA GLN A 123 1.33 14.74 11.18
C GLN A 123 0.53 14.97 12.48
N ASP A 124 1.10 14.60 13.60
CA ASP A 124 0.51 14.82 14.92
C ASP A 124 1.58 15.18 15.97
N SER A 125 1.12 15.48 17.20
CA SER A 125 2.02 15.82 18.31
C SER A 125 2.62 14.61 19.04
N LYS A 126 2.19 13.39 18.70
CA LYS A 126 2.64 12.16 19.39
C LYS A 126 4.02 11.71 18.90
N ALA A 127 4.36 12.05 17.67
CA ALA A 127 5.66 11.71 17.10
C ALA A 127 6.14 12.79 16.12
N VAL A 128 7.32 13.35 16.37
CA VAL A 128 7.97 14.26 15.41
C VAL A 128 8.26 13.51 14.12
N GLY A 129 7.80 14.05 12.99
CA GLY A 129 7.98 13.41 11.69
C GLY A 129 7.30 12.05 11.61
N LYS A 130 6.06 11.94 12.05
CA LYS A 130 5.27 10.70 12.07
C LYS A 130 5.24 10.02 10.71
N ILE A 131 5.07 10.80 9.64
CA ILE A 131 5.19 10.34 8.27
C ILE A 131 6.26 11.15 7.56
N GLN A 132 7.12 10.48 6.84
CA GLN A 132 8.23 11.09 6.12
C GLN A 132 8.26 10.59 4.67
N GLN A 133 8.85 11.38 3.79
CA GLN A 133 9.22 10.97 2.46
C GLN A 133 10.68 10.49 2.49
N GLY A 134 10.95 9.33 1.89
CA GLY A 134 12.28 8.77 1.71
C GLY A 134 12.80 8.93 0.28
#